data_def1d41958f5135777d84e7ee37b08c9
#
_entry.id   def1d41958f5135777d84e7ee37b08c9
#
_cell.length_a   1.000
_cell.length_b   1.000
_cell.length_c   1.000
_cell.angle_alpha   90.00
_cell.angle_beta   90.00
_cell.angle_gamma   90.00
#
_symmetry.space_group_name_H-M   'P 1'
#
loop_
_entity.id
_entity.type
_entity.pdbx_description
1 polymer ?
#
loop_
_entity_poly.entity_id
_entity_poly.type
_entity_poly.pdbx_seq_one_letter_code
_entity_poly.pdbx_strand_id
1 'polypeptide(L)'
;VSLLNFWIIAQAVTQGNAQLVTKVPQATIDYIKSLSAGSIYLLVFERIVAVICQVLLSFWAWKSVKEKAPIYFLAALGLHALIDLAPALGQIQLLSPLVVEAIFFIEVVGLAYLTKKIMKTYLKEGSYHGNQSNT
;
A
#
# COMPACT_ATOMS: atom_id res chain seq x y z
N VAL A 1 5.36 -9.90 10.74
CA VAL A 1 6.53 -9.41 11.53
C VAL A 1 6.47 -7.88 11.57
N SER A 2 6.41 -7.29 12.77
CA SER A 2 6.41 -5.84 12.89
C SER A 2 7.77 -5.26 12.42
N LEU A 3 7.77 -4.03 11.87
CA LEU A 3 8.99 -3.32 11.47
C LEU A 3 10.02 -3.22 12.61
N LEU A 4 9.55 -3.07 13.85
CA LEU A 4 10.38 -3.05 15.04
C LEU A 4 11.11 -4.37 15.26
N ASN A 5 10.39 -5.50 15.17
CA ASN A 5 11.00 -6.82 15.30
C ASN A 5 12.01 -7.10 14.17
N PHE A 6 11.70 -6.70 12.96
CA PHE A 6 12.64 -6.80 11.83
C PHE A 6 13.91 -6.01 12.09
N TRP A 7 13.80 -4.79 12.58
CA TRP A 7 14.95 -3.93 12.90
C TRP A 7 15.81 -4.50 14.01
N ILE A 8 15.19 -5.02 15.09
CA ILE A 8 15.89 -5.66 16.21
C ILE A 8 16.65 -6.90 15.72
N ILE A 9 16.02 -7.74 14.88
CA ILE A 9 16.63 -8.94 14.32
C ILE A 9 17.79 -8.56 13.38
N ALA A 10 17.60 -7.56 12.54
CA ALA A 10 18.66 -7.09 11.65
C ALA A 10 19.86 -6.55 12.40
N GLN A 11 19.66 -5.80 13.48
CA GLN A 11 20.74 -5.35 14.37
C GLN A 11 21.44 -6.54 15.05
N ALA A 12 20.70 -7.51 15.55
CA ALA A 12 21.28 -8.69 16.20
C ALA A 12 22.17 -9.50 15.25
N VAL A 13 21.75 -9.63 13.98
CA VAL A 13 22.54 -10.33 12.94
C VAL A 13 23.79 -9.55 12.58
N THR A 14 23.70 -8.24 12.43
CA THR A 14 24.85 -7.37 12.05
C THR A 14 25.87 -7.21 13.17
N GLN A 15 25.43 -7.23 14.42
CA GLN A 15 26.31 -7.13 15.62
C GLN A 15 26.87 -8.48 16.08
N GLY A 16 26.51 -9.59 15.45
CA GLY A 16 27.02 -10.92 15.76
C GLY A 16 26.59 -11.44 17.14
N ASN A 17 25.47 -10.97 17.68
CA ASN A 17 24.98 -11.36 18.98
C ASN A 17 24.32 -12.76 18.93
N ALA A 18 25.15 -13.80 19.15
CA ALA A 18 24.76 -15.20 18.99
C ALA A 18 23.55 -15.63 19.85
N GLN A 19 23.34 -15.00 20.99
CA GLN A 19 22.24 -15.36 21.90
C GLN A 19 20.86 -14.94 21.38
N LEU A 20 20.77 -13.84 20.63
CA LEU A 20 19.53 -13.39 20.01
C LEU A 20 19.25 -14.11 18.71
N VAL A 21 20.29 -14.47 17.97
CA VAL A 21 20.21 -15.18 16.69
C VAL A 21 19.67 -16.60 16.87
N THR A 22 19.98 -17.28 17.98
CA THR A 22 19.50 -18.66 18.26
C THR A 22 17.99 -18.77 18.50
N LYS A 23 17.33 -17.65 18.82
CA LYS A 23 15.86 -17.60 19.01
C LYS A 23 15.07 -17.32 17.73
N VAL A 24 15.76 -17.02 16.65
CA VAL A 24 15.14 -16.65 15.37
C VAL A 24 15.16 -17.85 14.41
N PRO A 25 14.06 -18.15 13.69
CA PRO A 25 14.07 -19.19 12.67
C PRO A 25 15.17 -18.96 11.63
N GLN A 26 15.88 -20.01 11.27
CA GLN A 26 16.99 -19.93 10.31
C GLN A 26 16.57 -19.32 8.97
N ALA A 27 15.35 -19.62 8.52
CA ALA A 27 14.78 -19.03 7.31
C ALA A 27 14.71 -17.49 7.35
N THR A 28 14.44 -16.90 8.53
CA THR A 28 14.41 -15.44 8.71
C THR A 28 15.81 -14.85 8.63
N ILE A 29 16.81 -15.54 9.18
CA ILE A 29 18.21 -15.10 9.13
C ILE A 29 18.71 -15.14 7.67
N ASP A 30 18.40 -16.19 6.94
CA ASP A 30 18.79 -16.36 5.54
C ASP A 30 18.12 -15.31 4.65
N TYR A 31 16.85 -14.99 4.92
CA TYR A 31 16.14 -13.90 4.27
C TYR A 31 16.81 -12.54 4.50
N ILE A 32 17.16 -12.22 5.74
CA ILE A 32 17.84 -10.95 6.09
C ILE A 32 19.22 -10.88 5.41
N LYS A 33 19.97 -11.96 5.39
CA LYS A 33 21.28 -12.04 4.71
C LYS A 33 21.19 -11.92 3.18
N SER A 34 20.08 -12.35 2.60
CA SER A 34 19.82 -12.23 1.16
C SER A 34 19.37 -10.84 0.73
N LEU A 35 19.00 -9.96 1.68
CA LEU A 35 18.58 -8.59 1.38
C LEU A 35 19.77 -7.77 0.87
N SER A 36 19.72 -7.45 -0.41
CA SER A 36 20.60 -6.44 -1.01
C SER A 36 20.10 -5.03 -0.71
N ALA A 37 20.96 -4.01 -0.86
CA ALA A 37 20.56 -2.61 -0.75
C ALA A 37 19.38 -2.29 -1.68
N GLY A 38 19.36 -2.83 -2.90
CA GLY A 38 18.25 -2.69 -3.84
C GLY A 38 16.94 -3.25 -3.31
N SER A 39 16.97 -4.43 -2.68
CA SER A 39 15.78 -5.03 -2.07
C SER A 39 15.21 -4.20 -0.93
N ILE A 40 16.07 -3.57 -0.13
CA ILE A 40 15.65 -2.67 0.96
C ILE A 40 14.95 -1.43 0.40
N TYR A 41 15.51 -0.82 -0.66
CA TYR A 41 14.88 0.31 -1.34
C TYR A 41 13.51 -0.04 -1.91
N LEU A 42 13.35 -1.22 -2.51
CA LEU A 42 12.07 -1.71 -3.01
C LEU A 42 11.05 -1.86 -1.88
N LEU A 43 11.42 -2.46 -0.75
CA LEU A 43 10.55 -2.60 0.41
C LEU A 43 10.08 -1.24 0.95
N VAL A 44 10.97 -0.27 1.05
CA VAL A 44 10.63 1.09 1.50
C VAL A 44 9.70 1.76 0.50
N PHE A 45 9.98 1.63 -0.79
CA PHE A 45 9.14 2.17 -1.86
C PHE A 45 7.73 1.58 -1.83
N GLU A 46 7.60 0.25 -1.72
CA GLU A 46 6.30 -0.43 -1.56
C GLU A 46 5.51 0.12 -0.37
N ARG A 47 6.16 0.35 0.77
CA ARG A 47 5.50 0.91 1.96
C ARG A 47 5.00 2.33 1.74
N ILE A 48 5.79 3.18 1.09
CA ILE A 48 5.38 4.54 0.75
C ILE A 48 4.16 4.51 -0.18
N VAL A 49 4.20 3.68 -1.21
CA VAL A 49 3.11 3.52 -2.16
C VAL A 49 1.85 2.97 -1.48
N ALA A 50 1.99 2.00 -0.58
CA ALA A 50 0.86 1.46 0.20
C ALA A 50 0.19 2.55 1.06
N VAL A 51 0.97 3.43 1.69
CA VAL A 51 0.42 4.57 2.46
C VAL A 51 -0.35 5.52 1.55
N ILE A 52 0.18 5.83 0.37
CA ILE A 52 -0.52 6.68 -0.61
C ILE A 52 -1.85 6.03 -1.02
N CYS A 53 -1.87 4.73 -1.31
CA CYS A 53 -3.10 4.00 -1.61
C CYS A 53 -4.11 4.09 -0.47
N GLN A 54 -3.68 3.92 0.77
CA GLN A 54 -4.56 4.04 1.94
C GLN A 54 -5.18 5.43 2.06
N VAL A 55 -4.41 6.49 1.80
CA VAL A 55 -4.92 7.87 1.79
C VAL A 55 -5.97 8.04 0.68
N LEU A 56 -5.70 7.55 -0.53
CA LEU A 56 -6.64 7.62 -1.65
C LEU A 56 -7.94 6.86 -1.36
N LEU A 57 -7.84 5.66 -0.80
CA LEU A 57 -9.01 4.85 -0.42
C LEU A 57 -9.80 5.48 0.73
N SER A 58 -9.14 6.14 1.67
CA SER A 58 -9.78 6.91 2.74
C SER A 58 -10.61 8.07 2.18
N PHE A 59 -10.13 8.72 1.11
CA PHE A 59 -10.91 9.74 0.41
C PHE A 59 -12.21 9.17 -0.17
N TRP A 60 -12.18 7.97 -0.75
CA TRP A 60 -13.38 7.31 -1.26
C TRP A 60 -14.35 6.95 -0.16
N ALA A 61 -13.85 6.45 0.98
CA ALA A 61 -14.67 6.18 2.16
C ALA A 61 -15.34 7.46 2.70
N TRP A 62 -14.57 8.56 2.80
CA TRP A 62 -15.11 9.85 3.19
C TRP A 62 -16.20 10.36 2.23
N LYS A 63 -15.98 10.23 0.92
CA LYS A 63 -16.95 10.59 -0.11
C LYS A 63 -18.25 9.78 0.03
N SER A 64 -18.13 8.47 0.32
CA SER A 64 -19.28 7.60 0.57
C SER A 64 -20.17 8.11 1.70
N VAL A 65 -19.57 8.55 2.80
CA VAL A 65 -20.30 9.11 3.96
C VAL A 65 -20.94 10.44 3.61
N LYS A 66 -20.20 11.33 2.94
CA LYS A 66 -20.68 12.66 2.60
C LYS A 66 -21.85 12.65 1.63
N GLU A 67 -21.79 11.80 0.62
CA GLU A 67 -22.84 11.70 -0.41
C GLU A 67 -23.93 10.67 -0.07
N LYS A 68 -23.82 10.00 1.09
CA LYS A 68 -24.70 8.90 1.50
C LYS A 68 -24.83 7.79 0.43
N ALA A 69 -23.75 7.57 -0.30
CA ALA A 69 -23.66 6.61 -1.39
C ALA A 69 -22.72 5.45 -1.01
N PRO A 70 -23.24 4.32 -0.47
CA PRO A 70 -22.43 3.21 0.01
C PRO A 70 -21.60 2.53 -1.09
N ILE A 71 -21.94 2.78 -2.35
CA ILE A 71 -21.19 2.23 -3.49
C ILE A 71 -19.73 2.66 -3.51
N TYR A 72 -19.42 3.89 -3.08
CA TYR A 72 -18.03 4.36 -3.01
C TYR A 72 -17.22 3.62 -1.93
N PHE A 73 -17.87 3.28 -0.81
CA PHE A 73 -17.24 2.48 0.23
C PHE A 73 -16.96 1.05 -0.24
N LEU A 74 -17.95 0.42 -0.90
CA LEU A 74 -17.79 -0.93 -1.46
C LEU A 74 -16.72 -0.95 -2.55
N ALA A 75 -16.66 0.08 -3.40
CA ALA A 75 -15.62 0.21 -4.40
C ALA A 75 -14.23 0.37 -3.77
N ALA A 76 -14.11 1.18 -2.71
CA ALA A 76 -12.85 1.34 -1.98
C ALA A 76 -12.40 0.02 -1.35
N LEU A 77 -13.31 -0.72 -0.73
CA LEU A 77 -13.02 -2.03 -0.14
C LEU A 77 -12.59 -3.06 -1.20
N GLY A 78 -13.28 -3.10 -2.34
CA GLY A 78 -12.94 -3.98 -3.45
C GLY A 78 -11.57 -3.66 -4.06
N LEU A 79 -11.27 -2.37 -4.26
CA LEU A 79 -9.96 -1.91 -4.74
C LEU A 79 -8.84 -2.24 -3.74
N HIS A 80 -9.11 -2.06 -2.45
CA HIS A 80 -8.14 -2.44 -1.40
C HIS A 80 -7.81 -3.93 -1.45
N ALA A 81 -8.84 -4.77 -1.54
CA ALA A 81 -8.65 -6.22 -1.65
C ALA A 81 -7.88 -6.63 -2.92
N LEU A 82 -8.10 -5.95 -4.05
CA LEU A 82 -7.35 -6.19 -5.29
C LEU A 82 -5.88 -5.80 -5.16
N ILE A 83 -5.59 -4.65 -4.53
CA ILE A 83 -4.22 -4.17 -4.30
C ILE A 83 -3.45 -5.13 -3.38
N ASP A 84 -4.11 -5.69 -2.37
CA ASP A 84 -3.49 -6.65 -1.45
C ASP A 84 -3.32 -8.06 -2.06
N LEU A 85 -4.10 -8.38 -3.10
CA LEU A 85 -4.06 -9.70 -3.73
C LEU A 85 -2.73 -9.96 -4.44
N ALA A 86 -2.18 -8.97 -5.15
CA ALA A 86 -0.93 -9.12 -5.90
C ALA A 86 0.27 -9.48 -5.00
N PRO A 87 0.54 -8.76 -3.90
CA PRO A 87 1.58 -9.15 -2.95
C PRO A 87 1.31 -10.51 -2.29
N ALA A 88 0.04 -10.84 -1.99
CA ALA A 88 -0.32 -12.12 -1.41
C ALA A 88 0.00 -13.30 -2.35
N LEU A 89 -0.30 -13.16 -3.63
CA LEU A 89 0.06 -14.15 -4.66
C LEU A 89 1.58 -14.28 -4.85
N GLY A 90 2.31 -13.19 -4.67
CA GLY A 90 3.78 -13.21 -4.67
C GLY A 90 4.35 -13.98 -3.47
N GLN A 91 3.75 -13.87 -2.28
CA GLN A 91 4.18 -14.57 -1.08
C GLN A 91 4.06 -16.09 -1.19
N ILE A 92 3.04 -16.60 -1.87
CA ILE A 92 2.85 -18.03 -2.12
C ILE A 92 3.61 -18.52 -3.38
N GLN A 93 4.50 -17.69 -3.92
CA GLN A 93 5.36 -17.98 -5.06
C GLN A 93 4.62 -18.36 -6.36
N LEU A 94 3.35 -18.01 -6.49
CA LEU A 94 2.58 -18.18 -7.73
C LEU A 94 3.00 -17.17 -8.81
N LEU A 95 3.50 -16.00 -8.40
CA LEU A 95 3.97 -14.94 -9.30
C LEU A 95 5.42 -14.58 -8.99
N SER A 96 6.18 -14.24 -10.01
CA SER A 96 7.54 -13.72 -9.82
C SER A 96 7.48 -12.32 -9.20
N PRO A 97 8.47 -11.92 -8.38
CA PRO A 97 8.51 -10.60 -7.75
C PRO A 97 8.33 -9.44 -8.73
N LEU A 98 8.92 -9.57 -9.92
CA LEU A 98 8.83 -8.55 -10.97
C LEU A 98 7.40 -8.38 -11.52
N VAL A 99 6.67 -9.49 -11.65
CA VAL A 99 5.26 -9.47 -12.09
C VAL A 99 4.37 -8.85 -11.00
N VAL A 100 4.61 -9.18 -9.74
CA VAL A 100 3.89 -8.60 -8.60
C VAL A 100 4.04 -7.09 -8.56
N GLU A 101 5.28 -6.59 -8.72
CA GLU A 101 5.55 -5.14 -8.74
C GLU A 101 4.90 -4.45 -9.92
N ALA A 102 4.91 -5.06 -11.10
CA ALA A 102 4.27 -4.51 -12.29
C ALA A 102 2.74 -4.40 -12.11
N ILE A 103 2.08 -5.43 -11.58
CA ILE A 103 0.65 -5.43 -11.28
C ILE A 103 0.34 -4.35 -10.25
N PHE A 104 1.08 -4.31 -9.15
CA PHE A 104 0.91 -3.34 -8.08
C PHE A 104 1.04 -1.90 -8.58
N PHE A 105 2.03 -1.63 -9.43
CA PHE A 105 2.23 -0.31 -10.03
C PHE A 105 1.05 0.09 -10.92
N ILE A 106 0.54 -0.82 -11.75
CA ILE A 106 -0.63 -0.57 -12.61
C ILE A 106 -1.87 -0.27 -11.76
N GLU A 107 -2.10 -1.02 -10.70
CA GLU A 107 -3.24 -0.81 -9.78
C GLU A 107 -3.18 0.56 -9.11
N VAL A 108 -2.01 0.96 -8.62
CA VAL A 108 -1.78 2.28 -7.99
C VAL A 108 -2.00 3.42 -8.95
N VAL A 109 -1.47 3.32 -10.17
CA VAL A 109 -1.68 4.34 -11.22
C VAL A 109 -3.16 4.42 -11.59
N GLY A 110 -3.84 3.29 -11.73
CA GLY A 110 -5.28 3.22 -11.98
C GLY A 110 -6.10 3.88 -10.88
N LEU A 111 -5.79 3.58 -9.62
CA LEU A 111 -6.45 4.18 -8.45
C LEU A 111 -6.23 5.70 -8.39
N ALA A 112 -5.02 6.17 -8.61
CA ALA A 112 -4.69 7.60 -8.65
C ALA A 112 -5.44 8.32 -9.75
N TYR A 113 -5.52 7.73 -10.94
CA TYR A 113 -6.28 8.29 -12.07
C TYR A 113 -7.78 8.39 -11.77
N LEU A 114 -8.38 7.33 -11.24
CA LEU A 114 -9.80 7.31 -10.87
C LEU A 114 -10.10 8.35 -9.78
N THR A 115 -9.26 8.45 -8.76
CA THR A 115 -9.41 9.42 -7.69
C THR A 115 -9.32 10.84 -8.23
N LYS A 116 -8.36 11.13 -9.11
CA LYS A 116 -8.23 12.43 -9.76
C LYS A 116 -9.46 12.80 -10.59
N LYS A 117 -10.02 11.83 -11.33
CA LYS A 117 -11.25 12.03 -12.11
C LYS A 117 -12.44 12.38 -11.23
N ILE A 118 -12.62 11.65 -10.13
CA ILE A 118 -13.70 11.88 -9.16
C ILE A 118 -13.54 13.24 -8.47
N MET A 119 -12.32 13.60 -8.06
CA MET A 119 -12.03 14.92 -7.47
C MET A 119 -12.35 16.07 -8.43
N LYS A 120 -11.99 15.95 -9.70
CA LYS A 120 -12.31 16.98 -10.71
C LYS A 120 -13.82 17.20 -10.86
N THR A 121 -14.60 16.12 -10.87
CA THR A 121 -16.06 16.20 -10.96
C THR A 121 -16.63 16.89 -9.72
N TYR A 122 -16.15 16.50 -8.55
CA TYR A 122 -16.59 17.08 -7.27
C TYR A 122 -16.30 18.58 -7.15
N LEU A 123 -15.12 19.04 -7.57
CA LEU A 123 -14.74 20.45 -7.56
C LEU A 123 -15.58 21.28 -8.55
N LYS A 124 -15.94 20.71 -9.71
CA LYS A 124 -16.83 21.37 -10.67
C LYS A 124 -18.23 21.57 -10.09
N GLU A 125 -18.81 20.60 -9.45
CA GLU A 125 -20.13 20.67 -8.82
C GLU A 125 -20.15 21.68 -7.67
N GLY A 126 -19.11 21.71 -6.84
CA GLY A 126 -18.96 22.68 -5.75
C GLY A 126 -18.88 24.12 -6.23
N SER A 127 -18.24 24.37 -7.37
CA SER A 127 -18.14 25.69 -8.00
C SER A 127 -19.50 26.18 -8.56
N TYR A 128 -20.33 25.27 -9.04
CA TYR A 128 -21.66 25.59 -9.56
C TYR A 128 -22.62 26.05 -8.45
N HIS A 129 -22.59 25.38 -7.30
CA HIS A 129 -23.43 25.74 -6.15
C HIS A 129 -22.98 27.04 -5.46
N GLY A 130 -21.68 27.34 -5.45
CA GLY A 130 -21.14 28.59 -4.89
C GLY A 130 -21.54 29.83 -5.67
N ASN A 131 -21.82 29.72 -6.97
CA ASN A 131 -22.19 30.84 -7.82
C ASN A 131 -23.70 31.15 -7.77
N GLN A 132 -24.54 30.24 -7.30
CA GLN A 132 -25.99 30.47 -7.13
C GLN A 132 -26.36 31.07 -5.78
N SER A 133 -25.48 31.05 -4.78
CA SER A 133 -25.72 31.66 -3.48
C SER A 133 -25.40 33.14 -3.43
N ASN A 134 -24.83 33.72 -4.49
CA ASN A 134 -24.46 35.13 -4.58
C ASN A 134 -25.37 35.94 -5.53
N THR A 135 -26.48 35.37 -5.96
CA THR A 135 -27.57 36.09 -6.69
C THR A 135 -28.83 36.12 -5.86
#